data_b1883b6629491bd307244cd6e8825de6
#
_entry.id   b1883b6629491bd307244cd6e8825de6
#
_cell.length_a   1.000
_cell.length_b   1.000
_cell.length_c   1.000
_cell.angle_alpha   90.00
_cell.angle_beta   90.00
_cell.angle_gamma   90.00
#
_symmetry.space_group_name_H-M   'P 1'
#
loop_
_entity.id
_entity.type
_entity.pdbx_description
1 polymer ?
#
loop_
_entity_poly.entity_id
_entity_poly.type
_entity_poly.pdbx_seq_one_letter_code
_entity_poly.pdbx_strand_id
1 'polypeptide(L)'
;MEMQGSRALAITQQQAWDALNNPEVLKVCIPGCDKVEPTGDNQYAVGVAVKIGPVSAKFNGKITLSDINPPNSYTITFDGQGGAAGFGKGNSQVRLSPPEEGQGCVLSYSVHASVGGKIAQMGQRLIDGVAKSMAEDFFKRFDEEMQRQHPGAYAAAAPAPAAAPGPGTGGGIPAWAWVAGAVVVLAAIWLLR
;
A
#
# COMPACT_ATOMS: atom_id res chain seq x y z
N MET A 1 -13.59 14.55 2.73
CA MET A 1 -12.87 13.50 2.00
C MET A 1 -13.11 12.19 2.69
N GLU A 2 -13.49 11.19 1.93
CA GLU A 2 -13.63 9.82 2.43
C GLU A 2 -12.84 8.89 1.52
N MET A 3 -12.14 7.95 2.11
CA MET A 3 -11.35 6.95 1.40
C MET A 3 -11.39 5.62 2.16
N GLN A 4 -11.49 4.53 1.43
CA GLN A 4 -11.41 3.19 1.98
C GLN A 4 -10.60 2.29 1.04
N GLY A 5 -9.99 1.27 1.60
CA GLY A 5 -9.22 0.32 0.83
C GLY A 5 -8.91 -0.96 1.61
N SER A 6 -8.40 -1.93 0.87
CA SER A 6 -7.95 -3.20 1.41
C SER A 6 -6.68 -3.64 0.71
N ARG A 7 -5.78 -4.31 1.44
CA ARG A 7 -4.50 -4.81 0.94
C ARG A 7 -4.18 -6.17 1.53
N ALA A 8 -3.89 -7.13 0.69
CA ALA A 8 -3.30 -8.39 1.14
C ALA A 8 -1.80 -8.18 1.42
N LEU A 9 -1.33 -8.67 2.55
CA LEU A 9 0.05 -8.63 3.01
C LEU A 9 0.57 -10.06 3.15
N ALA A 10 1.80 -10.32 2.71
CA ALA A 10 2.42 -11.65 2.79
C ALA A 10 2.83 -12.03 4.22
N ILE A 11 2.96 -11.06 5.11
CA ILE A 11 3.34 -11.22 6.51
C ILE A 11 2.14 -11.60 7.38
N THR A 12 2.41 -12.22 8.54
CA THR A 12 1.35 -12.55 9.50
C THR A 12 0.68 -11.32 10.09
N GLN A 13 -0.52 -11.49 10.63
CA GLN A 13 -1.28 -10.42 11.28
C GLN A 13 -0.48 -9.76 12.42
N GLN A 14 0.25 -10.55 13.22
CA GLN A 14 1.10 -10.02 14.29
C GLN A 14 2.28 -9.21 13.74
N GLN A 15 2.95 -9.69 12.70
CA GLN A 15 4.05 -8.95 12.07
C GLN A 15 3.57 -7.63 11.45
N ALA A 16 2.39 -7.63 10.82
CA ALA A 16 1.78 -6.41 10.29
C ALA A 16 1.42 -5.43 11.41
N TRP A 17 0.86 -5.93 12.52
CA TRP A 17 0.56 -5.13 13.70
C TRP A 17 1.79 -4.46 14.26
N ASP A 18 2.85 -5.22 14.51
CA ASP A 18 4.09 -4.72 15.10
C ASP A 18 4.75 -3.66 14.18
N ALA A 19 4.77 -3.91 12.87
CA ALA A 19 5.33 -2.99 11.90
C ALA A 19 4.53 -1.67 11.79
N LEU A 20 3.19 -1.74 11.78
CA LEU A 20 2.31 -0.57 11.69
C LEU A 20 2.31 0.28 12.97
N ASN A 21 2.78 -0.27 14.09
CA ASN A 21 2.95 0.45 15.35
C ASN A 21 4.42 0.81 15.66
N ASN A 22 5.34 0.56 14.73
CA ASN A 22 6.74 0.89 14.86
C ASN A 22 7.06 2.25 14.20
N PRO A 23 7.46 3.30 14.96
CA PRO A 23 7.77 4.62 14.42
C PRO A 23 8.86 4.63 13.34
N GLU A 24 9.88 3.77 13.45
CA GLU A 24 10.97 3.69 12.48
C GLU A 24 10.47 3.13 11.13
N VAL A 25 9.61 2.10 11.17
CA VAL A 25 8.97 1.55 9.96
C VAL A 25 8.07 2.59 9.32
N LEU A 26 7.22 3.25 10.10
CA LEU A 26 6.31 4.29 9.60
C LEU A 26 7.08 5.45 8.96
N LYS A 27 8.19 5.89 9.56
CA LYS A 27 9.02 6.98 9.03
C LYS A 27 9.59 6.64 7.64
N VAL A 28 9.98 5.39 7.40
CA VAL A 28 10.49 4.93 6.09
C VAL A 28 9.35 4.80 5.08
N CYS A 29 8.20 4.29 5.51
CA CYS A 29 7.09 3.96 4.62
C CYS A 29 6.23 5.16 4.23
N ILE A 30 6.03 6.14 5.11
CA ILE A 30 5.21 7.33 4.81
C ILE A 30 5.94 8.24 3.83
N PRO A 31 5.37 8.50 2.62
CA PRO A 31 6.00 9.37 1.62
C PRO A 31 6.22 10.79 2.15
N GLY A 32 7.44 11.31 2.03
CA GLY A 32 7.78 12.66 2.48
C GLY A 32 7.86 12.83 4.00
N CYS A 33 7.82 11.75 4.77
CA CYS A 33 7.95 11.79 6.22
C CYS A 33 9.40 12.03 6.64
N ASP A 34 9.60 13.00 7.52
CA ASP A 34 10.90 13.26 8.13
C ASP A 34 10.91 13.00 9.64
N LYS A 35 9.70 12.86 10.24
CA LYS A 35 9.54 12.74 11.67
C LYS A 35 8.36 11.84 12.04
N VAL A 36 8.61 10.84 12.88
CA VAL A 36 7.59 10.10 13.65
C VAL A 36 8.18 9.88 15.04
N GLU A 37 7.69 10.63 16.03
CA GLU A 37 8.21 10.60 17.39
C GLU A 37 7.09 10.36 18.39
N PRO A 38 7.23 9.39 19.31
CA PRO A 38 6.28 9.21 20.39
C PRO A 38 6.30 10.44 21.32
N THR A 39 5.12 10.95 21.67
CA THR A 39 4.95 12.12 22.56
C THR A 39 4.18 11.79 23.82
N GLY A 40 3.68 10.60 23.96
CA GLY A 40 2.93 10.08 25.09
C GLY A 40 2.36 8.70 24.76
N ASP A 41 1.57 8.16 25.66
CA ASP A 41 0.90 6.87 25.45
C ASP A 41 -0.02 6.96 24.23
N ASN A 42 0.27 6.14 23.21
CA ASN A 42 -0.48 6.08 21.96
C ASN A 42 -0.55 7.41 21.18
N GLN A 43 0.44 8.30 21.39
CA GLN A 43 0.50 9.60 20.74
C GLN A 43 1.84 9.80 20.04
N TYR A 44 1.77 10.38 18.83
CA TYR A 44 2.94 10.61 17.99
C TYR A 44 2.92 12.01 17.39
N ALA A 45 4.07 12.67 17.36
CA ALA A 45 4.30 13.86 16.53
C ALA A 45 4.85 13.41 15.17
N VAL A 46 4.22 13.87 14.10
CA VAL A 46 4.56 13.48 12.73
C VAL A 46 4.83 14.71 11.87
N GLY A 47 5.91 14.67 11.08
CA GLY A 47 6.24 15.68 10.08
C GLY A 47 6.23 15.07 8.69
N VAL A 48 5.43 15.63 7.78
CA VAL A 48 5.31 15.13 6.39
C VAL A 48 5.33 16.29 5.41
N ALA A 49 6.21 16.22 4.40
CA ALA A 49 6.20 17.12 3.26
C ALA A 49 5.24 16.59 2.19
N VAL A 50 4.26 17.40 1.81
CA VAL A 50 3.23 17.05 0.82
C VAL A 50 3.22 18.07 -0.30
N LYS A 51 3.07 17.60 -1.54
CA LYS A 51 2.85 18.44 -2.72
C LYS A 51 1.47 18.17 -3.30
N ILE A 52 0.64 19.22 -3.35
CA ILE A 52 -0.73 19.17 -3.90
C ILE A 52 -0.81 20.20 -5.02
N GLY A 53 -0.70 19.75 -6.28
CA GLY A 53 -0.58 20.63 -7.43
C GLY A 53 0.62 21.59 -7.32
N PRO A 54 0.42 22.91 -7.41
CA PRO A 54 1.50 23.90 -7.25
C PRO A 54 1.86 24.17 -5.78
N VAL A 55 1.07 23.71 -4.81
CA VAL A 55 1.30 23.93 -3.39
C VAL A 55 2.18 22.84 -2.83
N SER A 56 3.33 23.20 -2.29
CA SER A 56 4.22 22.33 -1.52
C SER A 56 4.32 22.86 -0.10
N ALA A 57 4.06 22.00 0.88
CA ALA A 57 4.11 22.39 2.28
C ALA A 57 4.53 21.23 3.17
N LYS A 58 5.16 21.58 4.30
CA LYS A 58 5.42 20.65 5.38
C LYS A 58 4.28 20.76 6.40
N PHE A 59 3.66 19.61 6.67
CA PHE A 59 2.65 19.46 7.69
C PHE A 59 3.28 18.88 8.95
N ASN A 60 3.04 19.53 10.07
CA ASN A 60 3.36 18.99 11.38
C ASN A 60 2.05 18.62 12.05
N GLY A 61 1.94 17.39 12.50
CA GLY A 61 0.71 16.85 13.03
C GLY A 61 0.90 16.04 14.28
N LYS A 62 -0.23 15.83 14.94
CA LYS A 62 -0.38 14.91 16.05
C LYS A 62 -1.24 13.73 15.61
N ILE A 63 -0.80 12.55 15.95
CA ILE A 63 -1.55 11.30 15.80
C ILE A 63 -1.87 10.77 17.20
N THR A 64 -3.08 10.28 17.38
CA THR A 64 -3.52 9.58 18.60
C THR A 64 -4.18 8.28 18.19
N LEU A 65 -3.75 7.18 18.80
CA LEU A 65 -4.37 5.87 18.63
C LEU A 65 -5.40 5.64 19.73
N SER A 66 -6.56 5.11 19.37
CA SER A 66 -7.65 4.72 20.27
C SER A 66 -8.28 3.39 19.83
N ASP A 67 -9.17 2.86 20.64
CA ASP A 67 -9.89 1.58 20.38
C ASP A 67 -8.94 0.44 19.99
N ILE A 68 -7.78 0.41 20.66
CA ILE A 68 -6.69 -0.50 20.36
C ILE A 68 -7.06 -1.92 20.78
N ASN A 69 -7.18 -2.83 19.81
CA ASN A 69 -7.48 -4.25 19.99
C ASN A 69 -6.44 -5.12 19.27
N PRO A 70 -5.28 -5.38 19.91
CA PRO A 70 -4.18 -6.13 19.28
C PRO A 70 -4.56 -7.59 19.01
N PRO A 71 -4.12 -8.19 17.91
CA PRO A 71 -3.51 -7.58 16.72
C PRO A 71 -4.55 -7.21 15.65
N ASN A 72 -5.81 -6.94 16.01
CA ASN A 72 -6.94 -6.90 15.08
C ASN A 72 -7.26 -5.51 14.54
N SER A 73 -7.28 -4.48 15.39
CA SER A 73 -7.75 -3.15 14.94
C SER A 73 -7.35 -2.03 15.88
N TYR A 74 -7.33 -0.82 15.34
CA TYR A 74 -7.22 0.45 16.07
C TYR A 74 -7.82 1.59 15.27
N THR A 75 -8.11 2.69 15.96
CA THR A 75 -8.54 3.96 15.37
C THR A 75 -7.40 4.96 15.46
N ILE A 76 -7.10 5.65 14.36
CA ILE A 76 -6.16 6.76 14.27
C ILE A 76 -6.96 8.06 14.24
N THR A 77 -6.67 9.00 15.13
CA THR A 77 -7.10 10.38 15.01
C THR A 77 -5.90 11.24 14.68
N PHE A 78 -6.01 12.10 13.67
CA PHE A 78 -4.92 12.95 13.23
C PHE A 78 -5.36 14.41 13.08
N ASP A 79 -4.44 15.32 13.44
CA ASP A 79 -4.56 16.77 13.21
C ASP A 79 -3.21 17.30 12.73
N GLY A 80 -3.16 17.82 11.52
CA GLY A 80 -1.96 18.31 10.86
C GLY A 80 -2.11 19.74 10.41
N GLN A 81 -1.08 20.56 10.70
CA GLN A 81 -1.02 21.97 10.35
C GLN A 81 0.10 22.24 9.36
N GLY A 82 -0.22 22.83 8.22
CA GLY A 82 0.71 23.19 7.13
C GLY A 82 0.96 24.70 7.03
N GLY A 83 0.72 25.46 8.11
CA GLY A 83 0.89 26.92 8.12
C GLY A 83 0.02 27.59 7.06
N ALA A 84 0.65 28.37 6.18
CA ALA A 84 -0.04 29.10 5.11
C ALA A 84 -0.72 28.19 4.08
N ALA A 85 -0.36 26.92 4.00
CA ALA A 85 -1.01 25.95 3.11
C ALA A 85 -2.38 25.50 3.63
N GLY A 86 -2.56 25.48 4.96
CA GLY A 86 -3.81 25.10 5.59
C GLY A 86 -3.64 23.95 6.59
N PHE A 87 -4.68 23.16 6.77
CA PHE A 87 -4.73 22.06 7.73
C PHE A 87 -5.45 20.84 7.17
N GLY A 88 -5.18 19.69 7.79
CA GLY A 88 -5.92 18.45 7.57
C GLY A 88 -6.16 17.75 8.90
N LYS A 89 -7.39 17.33 9.16
CA LYS A 89 -7.76 16.60 10.36
C LYS A 89 -8.79 15.53 10.07
N GLY A 90 -8.79 14.48 10.87
CA GLY A 90 -9.75 13.39 10.67
C GLY A 90 -9.45 12.17 11.50
N ASN A 91 -10.05 11.08 11.10
CA ASN A 91 -9.82 9.76 11.69
C ASN A 91 -9.69 8.68 10.60
N SER A 92 -9.07 7.59 10.98
CA SER A 92 -8.98 6.38 10.17
C SER A 92 -9.17 5.17 11.08
N GLN A 93 -9.94 4.21 10.62
CA GLN A 93 -10.00 2.89 11.23
C GLN A 93 -9.10 1.94 10.44
N VAL A 94 -8.26 1.21 11.15
CA VAL A 94 -7.41 0.17 10.59
C VAL A 94 -7.83 -1.17 11.18
N ARG A 95 -7.95 -2.16 10.31
CA ARG A 95 -8.34 -3.52 10.69
C ARG A 95 -7.44 -4.52 9.99
N LEU A 96 -6.92 -5.48 10.76
CA LEU A 96 -6.16 -6.61 10.28
C LEU A 96 -6.97 -7.89 10.50
N SER A 97 -7.04 -8.74 9.51
CA SER A 97 -7.74 -10.03 9.58
C SER A 97 -6.93 -11.12 8.89
N PRO A 98 -7.12 -12.39 9.27
CA PRO A 98 -6.58 -13.49 8.46
C PRO A 98 -7.15 -13.42 7.04
N PRO A 99 -6.42 -13.89 6.01
CA PRO A 99 -6.96 -14.01 4.67
C PRO A 99 -8.00 -15.12 4.62
N GLU A 100 -8.89 -15.09 3.62
CA GLU A 100 -9.86 -16.17 3.39
C GLU A 100 -9.18 -17.48 3.02
N GLU A 101 -8.08 -17.39 2.25
CA GLU A 101 -7.28 -18.54 1.84
C GLU A 101 -5.78 -18.17 1.87
N GLY A 102 -4.93 -19.17 2.18
CA GLY A 102 -3.48 -19.03 2.16
C GLY A 102 -2.86 -18.48 3.45
N GLN A 103 -1.67 -17.88 3.32
CA GLN A 103 -0.91 -17.28 4.40
C GLN A 103 -0.89 -15.76 4.29
N GLY A 104 -0.57 -15.08 5.38
CA GLY A 104 -0.49 -13.63 5.43
C GLY A 104 -1.61 -13.00 6.24
N CYS A 105 -1.95 -11.75 5.92
CA CYS A 105 -3.10 -11.06 6.49
C CYS A 105 -3.71 -10.07 5.48
N VAL A 106 -4.94 -9.65 5.75
CA VAL A 106 -5.62 -8.58 5.00
C VAL A 106 -5.70 -7.35 5.90
N LEU A 107 -5.14 -6.25 5.42
CA LEU A 107 -5.30 -4.92 6.00
C LEU A 107 -6.48 -4.24 5.31
N SER A 108 -7.45 -3.76 6.08
CA SER A 108 -8.54 -2.90 5.60
C SER A 108 -8.50 -1.59 6.34
N TYR A 109 -8.79 -0.50 5.64
CA TYR A 109 -8.82 0.83 6.25
C TYR A 109 -9.95 1.67 5.70
N SER A 110 -10.46 2.58 6.55
CA SER A 110 -11.37 3.65 6.16
C SER A 110 -10.88 4.96 6.76
N VAL A 111 -10.95 6.05 5.99
CA VAL A 111 -10.48 7.38 6.36
C VAL A 111 -11.60 8.39 6.16
N HIS A 112 -11.82 9.23 7.18
CA HIS A 112 -12.66 10.42 7.09
C HIS A 112 -11.81 11.63 7.43
N ALA A 113 -11.69 12.58 6.51
CA ALA A 113 -10.84 13.75 6.70
C ALA A 113 -11.52 15.04 6.23
N SER A 114 -11.21 16.10 6.95
CA SER A 114 -11.51 17.49 6.60
C SER A 114 -10.22 18.22 6.29
N VAL A 115 -10.23 18.99 5.21
CA VAL A 115 -9.09 19.78 4.74
C VAL A 115 -9.52 21.23 4.63
N GLY A 116 -8.67 22.15 5.08
CA GLY A 116 -8.96 23.60 5.03
C GLY A 116 -7.74 24.41 4.59
N GLY A 117 -7.97 25.73 4.34
CA GLY A 117 -6.92 26.64 3.89
C GLY A 117 -6.71 26.62 2.38
N LYS A 118 -5.50 26.99 1.92
CA LYS A 118 -5.18 27.07 0.48
C LYS A 118 -5.27 25.72 -0.22
N ILE A 119 -4.94 24.62 0.46
CA ILE A 119 -5.04 23.28 -0.13
C ILE A 119 -6.49 22.90 -0.43
N ALA A 120 -7.46 23.33 0.38
CA ALA A 120 -8.87 23.10 0.11
C ALA A 120 -9.35 23.80 -1.18
N GLN A 121 -8.73 24.93 -1.53
CA GLN A 121 -9.05 25.68 -2.76
C GLN A 121 -8.56 24.98 -4.03
N MET A 122 -7.69 23.98 -3.92
CA MET A 122 -7.24 23.15 -5.06
C MET A 122 -8.33 22.22 -5.59
N GLY A 123 -9.43 22.08 -4.85
CA GLY A 123 -10.57 21.24 -5.19
C GLY A 123 -10.44 19.80 -4.71
N GLN A 124 -11.57 19.24 -4.32
CA GLN A 124 -11.69 17.91 -3.71
C GLN A 124 -11.03 16.82 -4.57
N ARG A 125 -11.27 16.82 -5.88
CA ARG A 125 -10.73 15.80 -6.79
C ARG A 125 -9.21 15.71 -6.78
N LEU A 126 -8.52 16.86 -6.69
CA LEU A 126 -7.06 16.88 -6.65
C LEU A 126 -6.56 16.34 -5.30
N ILE A 127 -7.22 16.73 -4.20
CA ILE A 127 -6.89 16.27 -2.84
C ILE A 127 -7.06 14.75 -2.76
N ASP A 128 -8.18 14.21 -3.24
CA ASP A 128 -8.46 12.76 -3.24
C ASP A 128 -7.43 12.00 -4.09
N GLY A 129 -7.03 12.54 -5.24
CA GLY A 129 -5.99 11.97 -6.09
C GLY A 129 -4.63 11.88 -5.39
N VAL A 130 -4.22 12.95 -4.70
CA VAL A 130 -2.96 12.95 -3.93
C VAL A 130 -3.04 11.98 -2.74
N ALA A 131 -4.15 11.96 -2.00
CA ALA A 131 -4.33 11.06 -0.87
C ALA A 131 -4.25 9.58 -1.31
N LYS A 132 -4.90 9.24 -2.43
CA LYS A 132 -4.83 7.89 -3.01
C LYS A 132 -3.41 7.52 -3.42
N SER A 133 -2.70 8.40 -4.13
CA SER A 133 -1.31 8.17 -4.53
C SER A 133 -0.39 7.98 -3.32
N MET A 134 -0.56 8.79 -2.26
CA MET A 134 0.22 8.63 -1.03
C MET A 134 -0.06 7.30 -0.33
N ALA A 135 -1.31 6.82 -0.34
CA ALA A 135 -1.65 5.51 0.22
C ALA A 135 -1.01 4.37 -0.60
N GLU A 136 -1.04 4.45 -1.93
CA GLU A 136 -0.41 3.47 -2.81
C GLU A 136 1.12 3.45 -2.60
N ASP A 137 1.77 4.61 -2.52
CA ASP A 137 3.20 4.74 -2.26
C ASP A 137 3.58 4.22 -0.85
N PHE A 138 2.74 4.49 0.16
CA PHE A 138 2.92 3.94 1.49
C PHE A 138 2.92 2.42 1.48
N PHE A 139 1.90 1.80 0.88
CA PHE A 139 1.80 0.34 0.85
C PHE A 139 2.92 -0.31 0.06
N LYS A 140 3.35 0.31 -1.05
CA LYS A 140 4.51 -0.17 -1.81
C LYS A 140 5.77 -0.20 -0.94
N ARG A 141 6.08 0.90 -0.25
CA ARG A 141 7.24 0.99 0.64
C ARG A 141 7.12 0.06 1.84
N PHE A 142 5.89 -0.10 2.35
CA PHE A 142 5.62 -1.03 3.44
C PHE A 142 5.88 -2.47 3.02
N ASP A 143 5.41 -2.90 1.84
CA ASP A 143 5.70 -4.23 1.30
C ASP A 143 7.21 -4.44 1.09
N GLU A 144 7.92 -3.46 0.53
CA GLU A 144 9.38 -3.50 0.34
C GLU A 144 10.12 -3.64 1.68
N GLU A 145 9.72 -2.89 2.70
CA GLU A 145 10.31 -2.95 4.04
C GLU A 145 9.98 -4.28 4.74
N MET A 146 8.76 -4.77 4.61
CA MET A 146 8.37 -6.07 5.17
C MET A 146 9.08 -7.22 4.48
N GLN A 147 9.28 -7.16 3.17
CA GLN A 147 10.08 -8.14 2.45
C GLN A 147 11.53 -8.17 2.92
N ARG A 148 12.09 -7.00 3.25
CA ARG A 148 13.44 -6.87 3.79
C ARG A 148 13.56 -7.49 5.19
N GLN A 149 12.54 -7.28 6.05
CA GLN A 149 12.52 -7.78 7.44
C GLN A 149 12.09 -9.26 7.53
N HIS A 150 11.20 -9.71 6.64
CA HIS A 150 10.58 -11.03 6.65
C HIS A 150 10.67 -11.74 5.28
N PRO A 151 11.89 -11.97 4.73
CA PRO A 151 12.03 -12.51 3.36
C PRO A 151 11.38 -13.90 3.20
N GLY A 152 11.33 -14.69 4.26
CA GLY A 152 10.71 -16.03 4.24
C GLY A 152 9.19 -15.99 4.00
N ALA A 153 8.49 -14.98 4.51
CA ALA A 153 7.05 -14.82 4.30
C ALA A 153 6.73 -14.54 2.83
N TYR A 154 7.52 -13.70 2.19
CA TYR A 154 7.36 -13.36 0.77
C TYR A 154 7.79 -14.51 -0.16
N ALA A 155 8.81 -15.29 0.23
CA ALA A 155 9.19 -16.48 -0.51
C ALA A 155 8.09 -17.56 -0.49
N ALA A 156 7.39 -17.70 0.64
CA ALA A 156 6.28 -18.65 0.79
C ALA A 156 5.00 -18.18 0.06
N ALA A 157 4.79 -16.86 -0.06
CA ALA A 157 3.66 -16.28 -0.77
C ALA A 157 3.87 -16.19 -2.30
N ALA A 158 5.11 -16.36 -2.78
CA ALA A 158 5.39 -16.40 -4.22
C ALA A 158 4.69 -17.62 -4.84
N PRO A 159 4.03 -17.48 -6.02
CA PRO A 159 3.50 -18.62 -6.72
C PRO A 159 4.61 -19.68 -6.91
N ALA A 160 4.34 -20.92 -6.51
CA ALA A 160 5.31 -22.00 -6.74
C ALA A 160 5.72 -21.97 -8.21
N PRO A 161 7.03 -22.04 -8.54
CA PRO A 161 7.46 -22.15 -9.92
C PRO A 161 6.67 -23.29 -10.53
N ALA A 162 5.92 -23.04 -11.61
CA ALA A 162 5.20 -24.08 -12.31
C ALA A 162 6.19 -25.22 -12.52
N ALA A 163 5.91 -26.39 -11.93
CA ALA A 163 6.77 -27.55 -12.04
C ALA A 163 7.10 -27.73 -13.54
N ALA A 164 8.36 -27.64 -13.87
CA ALA A 164 8.79 -27.92 -15.21
C ALA A 164 8.18 -29.28 -15.59
N PRO A 165 7.49 -29.41 -16.75
CA PRO A 165 6.93 -30.69 -17.14
C PRO A 165 8.08 -31.72 -17.15
N GLY A 166 7.99 -32.71 -16.27
CA GLY A 166 8.92 -33.81 -16.21
C GLY A 166 9.02 -34.46 -17.59
N PRO A 167 10.14 -35.12 -17.96
CA PRO A 167 10.29 -35.72 -19.25
C PRO A 167 9.24 -36.84 -19.41
N GLY A 168 8.09 -36.47 -19.98
CA GLY A 168 7.03 -37.41 -20.35
C GLY A 168 7.49 -38.21 -21.56
N THR A 169 7.74 -39.49 -21.33
CA THR A 169 7.81 -40.51 -22.38
C THR A 169 6.44 -40.63 -23.03
N GLY A 170 6.25 -40.00 -24.17
CA GLY A 170 5.02 -40.11 -24.95
C GLY A 170 5.10 -39.22 -26.18
N GLY A 171 5.26 -39.85 -27.38
CA GLY A 171 5.43 -39.19 -28.67
C GLY A 171 4.29 -38.23 -29.02
N GLY A 172 4.51 -36.96 -28.80
CA GLY A 172 3.66 -35.86 -29.24
C GLY A 172 4.52 -34.88 -30.04
N ILE A 173 3.95 -34.30 -31.09
CA ILE A 173 4.58 -33.34 -31.99
C ILE A 173 5.14 -32.18 -31.15
N PRO A 174 6.43 -31.84 -31.28
CA PRO A 174 7.07 -30.83 -30.43
C PRO A 174 6.40 -29.47 -30.63
N ALA A 175 6.20 -28.73 -29.51
CA ALA A 175 5.46 -27.47 -29.47
C ALA A 175 5.95 -26.40 -30.48
N TRP A 176 7.17 -26.46 -30.96
CA TRP A 176 7.69 -25.56 -32.01
C TRP A 176 6.99 -25.72 -33.36
N ALA A 177 6.41 -26.91 -33.64
CA ALA A 177 5.69 -27.15 -34.87
C ALA A 177 4.36 -26.36 -34.95
N TRP A 178 3.77 -26.03 -33.82
CA TRP A 178 2.58 -25.18 -33.75
C TRP A 178 2.90 -23.68 -33.95
N VAL A 179 4.08 -23.24 -33.53
CA VAL A 179 4.55 -21.85 -33.73
C VAL A 179 4.88 -21.64 -35.22
N ALA A 180 5.47 -22.62 -35.90
CA ALA A 180 5.72 -22.54 -37.34
C ALA A 180 4.43 -22.50 -38.17
N GLY A 181 3.38 -23.23 -37.77
CA GLY A 181 2.07 -23.19 -38.40
C GLY A 181 1.36 -21.83 -38.26
N ALA A 182 1.46 -21.21 -37.11
CA ALA A 182 0.84 -19.89 -36.86
C ALA A 182 1.51 -18.77 -37.66
N VAL A 183 2.84 -18.82 -37.85
CA VAL A 183 3.57 -17.81 -38.63
C VAL A 183 3.24 -17.94 -40.13
N VAL A 184 3.04 -19.14 -40.66
CA VAL A 184 2.65 -19.33 -42.06
C VAL A 184 1.24 -18.85 -42.36
N VAL A 185 0.29 -19.03 -41.42
CA VAL A 185 -1.08 -18.56 -41.56
C VAL A 185 -1.14 -17.01 -41.50
N LEU A 186 -0.37 -16.38 -40.61
CA LEU A 186 -0.31 -14.89 -40.52
C LEU A 186 0.36 -14.28 -41.75
N ALA A 187 1.39 -14.92 -42.31
CA ALA A 187 2.01 -14.46 -43.55
C ALA A 187 1.09 -14.59 -44.77
N ALA A 188 0.29 -15.66 -44.85
CA ALA A 188 -0.70 -15.84 -45.92
C ALA A 188 -1.85 -14.79 -45.84
N ILE A 189 -2.28 -14.38 -44.64
CA ILE A 189 -3.29 -13.37 -44.45
C ILE A 189 -2.74 -11.97 -44.81
N TRP A 190 -1.44 -11.71 -44.62
CA TRP A 190 -0.81 -10.43 -44.96
C TRP A 190 -0.55 -10.28 -46.47
N LEU A 191 -0.34 -11.40 -47.20
CA LEU A 191 -0.13 -11.37 -48.66
C LEU A 191 -1.43 -11.29 -49.49
N LEU A 192 -2.59 -11.52 -48.85
CA LEU A 192 -3.91 -11.50 -49.53
C LEU A 192 -4.72 -10.22 -49.22
N ARG A 193 -4.09 -9.20 -48.63
CA ARG A 193 -4.66 -7.90 -48.34
C ARG A 193 -3.87 -6.77 -49.03
#